data_1d77f99ff0ad52f52b3a7c8d48ee6c61
#
_entry.id   1d77f99ff0ad52f52b3a7c8d48ee6c61
#
_cell.length_a   1.000
_cell.length_b   1.000
_cell.length_c   1.000
_cell.angle_alpha   90.00
_cell.angle_beta   90.00
_cell.angle_gamma   90.00
#
_symmetry.space_group_name_H-M   'P 1'
#
loop_
_entity.id
_entity.type
_entity.pdbx_description
1 polymer ?
#
loop_
_entity_poly.entity_id
_entity_poly.type
_entity_poly.pdbx_seq_one_letter_code
_entity_poly.pdbx_strand_id
1 'polypeptide(L)'
;LEHVVRTGDKLFKGLPRTSETSNWCMLITKDLSVIKGIYSDYRKTYSGGDRVETTGVLIRGGPGVYKSINLNALAHGLAKRELSPKLRESFQENQAQYIHYKSPDATFADGYEPSTIVQCADDFGQTRDVAGMVGNEYNHVIHAIAPFTYNLNAAALEDKGKLFYQAKYFLASSNCKSFSHVQSITNIEALIRRFHVDVVQTIKPEFCTPETRDGDVWSRRHMTVKEGSINFDELEWHVVKEVAGTLHFQEIIDFGELVQRIIAAHELRERHFRYNCETIESLDHFFAKPQMSDDPELEAYVDCTFREIKPGSYLEKRFKELVSFHYSYFNKFE
;
A
#
# COMPACT_ATOMS: atom_id res chain seq x y z
N LEU A 1 -0.23 3.02 20.39
CA LEU A 1 0.92 2.19 20.74
C LEU A 1 2.19 2.70 20.03
N GLU A 2 2.16 2.85 18.72
CA GLU A 2 3.32 3.33 17.95
C GLU A 2 3.84 4.70 18.46
N HIS A 3 2.93 5.66 18.67
CA HIS A 3 3.29 6.97 19.23
C HIS A 3 3.96 6.82 20.61
N VAL A 4 3.47 5.92 21.45
CA VAL A 4 4.06 5.65 22.78
C VAL A 4 5.47 5.08 22.66
N VAL A 5 5.69 4.13 21.74
CA VAL A 5 7.02 3.55 21.47
C VAL A 5 7.98 4.63 20.99
N ARG A 6 7.61 5.46 20.03
CA ARG A 6 8.46 6.53 19.49
C ARG A 6 8.77 7.61 20.51
N THR A 7 7.76 8.02 21.29
CA THR A 7 7.99 9.00 22.37
C THR A 7 8.93 8.45 23.43
N GLY A 8 8.76 7.18 23.80
CA GLY A 8 9.66 6.49 24.72
C GLY A 8 11.09 6.40 24.20
N ASP A 9 11.29 6.07 22.92
CA ASP A 9 12.62 6.05 22.29
C ASP A 9 13.27 7.43 22.24
N LYS A 10 12.50 8.49 21.94
CA LYS A 10 12.99 9.87 21.98
C LYS A 10 13.40 10.28 23.40
N LEU A 11 12.58 9.99 24.39
CA LEU A 11 12.89 10.26 25.81
C LEU A 11 14.15 9.50 26.24
N PHE A 12 14.25 8.22 25.91
CA PHE A 12 15.41 7.40 26.24
C PHE A 12 16.72 7.93 25.63
N LYS A 13 16.66 8.36 24.35
CA LYS A 13 17.83 8.95 23.68
C LYS A 13 18.21 10.33 24.24
N GLY A 14 17.25 11.08 24.76
CA GLY A 14 17.46 12.42 25.33
C GLY A 14 17.92 12.42 26.79
N LEU A 15 17.85 11.29 27.49
CA LEU A 15 18.27 11.23 28.89
C LEU A 15 19.80 11.20 29.02
N PRO A 16 20.39 12.11 29.81
CA PRO A 16 21.82 12.07 30.10
C PRO A 16 22.16 10.76 30.84
N ARG A 17 23.24 10.12 30.47
CA ARG A 17 23.72 8.87 31.13
C ARG A 17 24.59 9.20 32.32
N THR A 18 23.96 9.49 33.43
CA THR A 18 24.62 9.71 34.74
C THR A 18 24.32 8.56 35.71
N SER A 19 25.03 8.47 36.80
CA SER A 19 24.73 7.49 37.86
C SER A 19 23.32 7.65 38.43
N GLU A 20 22.79 8.85 38.48
CA GLU A 20 21.45 9.16 38.98
C GLU A 20 20.35 8.73 38.01
N THR A 21 20.59 8.85 36.68
CA THR A 21 19.64 8.49 35.66
C THR A 21 19.73 7.02 35.22
N SER A 22 20.72 6.28 35.68
CA SER A 22 20.96 4.87 35.30
C SER A 22 19.77 3.97 35.61
N ASN A 23 19.15 4.11 36.79
CA ASN A 23 17.96 3.36 37.18
C ASN A 23 16.73 3.70 36.31
N TRP A 24 16.54 4.99 35.99
CA TRP A 24 15.48 5.43 35.10
C TRP A 24 15.66 4.90 33.68
N CYS A 25 16.91 4.92 33.17
CA CYS A 25 17.21 4.34 31.85
C CYS A 25 16.89 2.84 31.81
N MET A 26 17.20 2.10 32.88
CA MET A 26 16.90 0.66 32.94
C MET A 26 15.40 0.39 33.00
N LEU A 27 14.62 1.14 33.77
CA LEU A 27 13.18 1.02 33.85
C LEU A 27 12.52 1.35 32.50
N ILE A 28 12.88 2.49 31.90
CA ILE A 28 12.36 2.90 30.59
C ILE A 28 12.69 1.84 29.52
N THR A 29 13.90 1.29 29.53
CA THR A 29 14.29 0.22 28.57
C THR A 29 13.41 -1.01 28.73
N LYS A 30 13.15 -1.42 29.98
CA LYS A 30 12.31 -2.59 30.28
C LYS A 30 10.87 -2.35 29.79
N ASP A 31 10.28 -1.22 30.14
CA ASP A 31 8.91 -0.89 29.78
C ASP A 31 8.75 -0.71 28.25
N LEU A 32 9.70 -0.06 27.59
CA LEU A 32 9.74 0.04 26.13
C LEU A 32 9.85 -1.33 25.47
N SER A 33 10.64 -2.24 26.02
CA SER A 33 10.76 -3.62 25.51
C SER A 33 9.41 -4.35 25.55
N VAL A 34 8.67 -4.23 26.67
CA VAL A 34 7.33 -4.82 26.79
C VAL A 34 6.35 -4.21 25.79
N ILE A 35 6.32 -2.87 25.70
CA ILE A 35 5.42 -2.16 24.77
C ILE A 35 5.75 -2.50 23.31
N LYS A 36 7.04 -2.59 22.97
CA LYS A 36 7.48 -3.03 21.63
C LYS A 36 7.07 -4.45 21.32
N GLY A 37 7.12 -5.36 22.31
CA GLY A 37 6.62 -6.73 22.16
C GLY A 37 5.13 -6.75 21.86
N ILE A 38 4.31 -6.06 22.64
CA ILE A 38 2.86 -5.93 22.43
C ILE A 38 2.55 -5.30 21.06
N TYR A 39 3.29 -4.27 20.67
CA TYR A 39 3.13 -3.62 19.37
C TYR A 39 3.50 -4.56 18.22
N SER A 40 4.60 -5.33 18.35
CA SER A 40 5.01 -6.33 17.36
C SER A 40 3.94 -7.42 17.18
N ASP A 41 3.36 -7.90 18.29
CA ASP A 41 2.32 -8.94 18.23
C ASP A 41 1.00 -8.39 17.67
N TYR A 42 0.62 -7.17 18.04
CA TYR A 42 -0.48 -6.46 17.42
C TYR A 42 -0.29 -6.33 15.90
N ARG A 43 0.90 -5.90 15.44
CA ARG A 43 1.22 -5.81 14.01
C ARG A 43 1.07 -7.16 13.30
N LYS A 44 1.53 -8.26 13.90
CA LYS A 44 1.39 -9.61 13.32
C LYS A 44 -0.07 -10.03 13.17
N THR A 45 -0.91 -9.69 14.13
CA THR A 45 -2.33 -10.07 14.15
C THR A 45 -3.15 -9.27 13.15
N TYR A 46 -2.84 -7.99 12.96
CA TYR A 46 -3.64 -7.07 12.12
C TYR A 46 -3.08 -6.83 10.71
N SER A 47 -1.94 -7.42 10.36
CA SER A 47 -1.26 -7.14 9.11
C SER A 47 -1.56 -8.13 7.97
N GLY A 48 -2.35 -9.16 8.23
CA GLY A 48 -2.74 -10.14 7.22
C GLY A 48 -4.24 -10.18 7.05
N GLY A 49 -4.77 -9.62 5.98
CA GLY A 49 -6.20 -9.64 5.66
C GLY A 49 -6.49 -8.76 4.45
N ASP A 50 -7.73 -8.79 4.02
CA ASP A 50 -8.22 -7.91 2.98
C ASP A 50 -8.15 -6.46 3.46
N ARG A 51 -7.83 -5.56 2.55
CA ARG A 51 -7.70 -4.13 2.81
C ARG A 51 -8.46 -3.32 1.78
N VAL A 52 -8.75 -2.07 2.11
CA VAL A 52 -9.24 -1.12 1.11
C VAL A 52 -8.22 -1.05 -0.03
N GLU A 53 -8.70 -1.19 -1.25
CA GLU A 53 -7.84 -1.03 -2.43
C GLU A 53 -7.21 0.36 -2.44
N THR A 54 -5.88 0.40 -2.57
CA THR A 54 -5.12 1.66 -2.63
C THR A 54 -5.55 2.49 -3.84
N THR A 55 -5.73 3.79 -3.67
CA THR A 55 -6.04 4.68 -4.77
C THR A 55 -4.79 5.01 -5.57
N GLY A 56 -4.68 4.49 -6.78
CA GLY A 56 -3.59 4.78 -7.70
C GLY A 56 -3.82 6.07 -8.49
N VAL A 57 -2.82 6.95 -8.51
CA VAL A 57 -2.80 8.20 -9.26
C VAL A 57 -1.55 8.24 -10.13
N LEU A 58 -1.72 8.54 -11.40
CA LEU A 58 -0.61 8.69 -12.34
C LEU A 58 -0.63 10.10 -12.94
N ILE A 59 0.47 10.83 -12.76
CA ILE A 59 0.69 12.16 -13.30
C ILE A 59 1.73 12.05 -14.40
N ARG A 60 1.29 12.04 -15.63
CA ARG A 60 2.17 12.01 -16.81
C ARG A 60 2.49 13.43 -17.28
N GLY A 61 3.51 13.57 -18.09
CA GLY A 61 3.82 14.86 -18.76
C GLY A 61 5.26 14.95 -19.21
N GLY A 62 5.56 15.92 -20.05
CA GLY A 62 6.91 16.20 -20.51
C GLY A 62 7.88 16.59 -19.38
N PRO A 63 9.18 16.60 -19.61
CA PRO A 63 10.13 17.07 -18.62
C PRO A 63 9.95 18.58 -18.38
N GLY A 64 10.16 19.03 -17.12
CA GLY A 64 10.09 20.44 -16.75
C GLY A 64 8.69 21.02 -16.57
N VAL A 65 7.64 20.20 -16.51
CA VAL A 65 6.26 20.63 -16.20
C VAL A 65 5.91 20.50 -14.71
N TYR A 66 6.90 20.45 -13.82
CA TYR A 66 6.77 20.48 -12.36
C TYR A 66 6.02 19.28 -11.73
N LYS A 67 6.05 18.10 -12.37
CA LYS A 67 5.35 16.90 -11.85
C LYS A 67 5.78 16.51 -10.43
N SER A 68 7.09 16.48 -10.15
CA SER A 68 7.61 16.10 -8.83
C SER A 68 7.15 17.05 -7.71
N ILE A 69 7.05 18.36 -8.01
CA ILE A 69 6.53 19.35 -7.05
C ILE A 69 5.04 19.09 -6.80
N ASN A 70 4.28 18.83 -7.85
CA ASN A 70 2.84 18.50 -7.71
C ASN A 70 2.65 17.19 -6.94
N LEU A 71 3.43 16.17 -7.26
CA LEU A 71 3.42 14.88 -6.54
C LEU A 71 3.62 15.09 -5.03
N ASN A 72 4.62 15.92 -4.68
CA ASN A 72 4.91 16.25 -3.29
C ASN A 72 3.75 17.04 -2.62
N ALA A 73 3.18 18.02 -3.29
CA ALA A 73 2.05 18.80 -2.78
C ALA A 73 0.82 17.92 -2.51
N LEU A 74 0.50 17.03 -3.46
CA LEU A 74 -0.59 16.06 -3.31
C LEU A 74 -0.32 15.09 -2.14
N ALA A 75 0.90 14.56 -2.04
CA ALA A 75 1.26 13.64 -0.96
C ALA A 75 1.07 14.26 0.41
N HIS A 76 1.54 15.50 0.60
CA HIS A 76 1.38 16.24 1.85
C HIS A 76 -0.09 16.57 2.14
N GLY A 77 -0.84 17.02 1.16
CA GLY A 77 -2.25 17.37 1.30
C GLY A 77 -3.09 16.14 1.69
N LEU A 78 -2.93 15.03 0.96
CA LEU A 78 -3.65 13.79 1.20
C LEU A 78 -3.28 13.16 2.55
N ALA A 79 -1.99 13.12 2.90
CA ALA A 79 -1.57 12.61 4.19
C ALA A 79 -2.17 13.43 5.35
N LYS A 80 -2.14 14.77 5.26
CA LYS A 80 -2.76 15.64 6.28
C LYS A 80 -4.26 15.44 6.38
N ARG A 81 -4.95 15.22 5.26
CA ARG A 81 -6.40 14.99 5.24
C ARG A 81 -6.78 13.76 6.07
N GLU A 82 -6.02 12.68 5.95
CA GLU A 82 -6.30 11.41 6.62
C GLU A 82 -5.94 11.40 8.12
N LEU A 83 -5.13 12.34 8.57
CA LEU A 83 -4.70 12.42 9.95
C LEU A 83 -5.76 13.08 10.86
N SER A 84 -5.86 12.59 12.09
CA SER A 84 -6.62 13.26 13.14
C SER A 84 -6.07 14.67 13.42
N PRO A 85 -6.87 15.62 13.93
CA PRO A 85 -6.39 16.98 14.21
C PRO A 85 -5.10 17.01 15.02
N LYS A 86 -5.01 16.19 16.06
CA LYS A 86 -3.84 16.09 16.94
C LYS A 86 -2.55 15.62 16.21
N LEU A 87 -2.67 14.66 15.31
CA LEU A 87 -1.52 14.16 14.54
C LEU A 87 -1.14 15.13 13.42
N ARG A 88 -2.11 15.91 12.94
CA ARG A 88 -1.91 16.93 11.90
C ARG A 88 -1.02 18.07 12.40
N GLU A 89 -1.11 18.44 13.68
CA GLU A 89 -0.27 19.47 14.30
C GLU A 89 1.22 19.08 14.28
N SER A 90 1.54 17.81 14.50
CA SER A 90 2.93 17.30 14.51
C SER A 90 3.39 16.76 13.14
N PHE A 91 2.60 16.95 12.08
CA PHE A 91 2.88 16.37 10.76
C PHE A 91 4.23 16.82 10.21
N GLN A 92 4.58 18.11 10.32
CA GLN A 92 5.81 18.65 9.76
C GLN A 92 7.08 18.01 10.34
N GLU A 93 7.03 17.60 11.60
CA GLU A 93 8.16 16.94 12.28
C GLU A 93 8.26 15.44 11.96
N ASN A 94 7.16 14.85 11.51
CA ASN A 94 7.02 13.40 11.35
C ASN A 94 6.58 12.97 9.94
N GLN A 95 6.84 13.78 8.91
CA GLN A 95 6.39 13.52 7.52
C GLN A 95 6.79 12.13 7.01
N ALA A 96 8.03 11.73 7.24
CA ALA A 96 8.57 10.44 6.80
C ALA A 96 7.82 9.23 7.38
N GLN A 97 7.03 9.44 8.42
CA GLN A 97 6.18 8.41 8.99
C GLN A 97 4.93 8.14 8.13
N TYR A 98 4.44 9.17 7.46
CA TYR A 98 3.16 9.13 6.73
C TYR A 98 3.31 9.13 5.23
N ILE A 99 4.46 9.58 4.72
CA ILE A 99 4.77 9.64 3.30
C ILE A 99 6.06 8.86 3.04
N HIS A 100 5.98 7.87 2.17
CA HIS A 100 7.12 7.07 1.75
C HIS A 100 7.43 7.34 0.28
N TYR A 101 8.65 7.79 -0.01
CA TYR A 101 9.15 7.95 -1.37
C TYR A 101 9.94 6.70 -1.76
N LYS A 102 9.37 5.92 -2.69
CA LYS A 102 10.01 4.71 -3.19
C LYS A 102 11.01 5.05 -4.26
N SER A 103 12.28 4.68 -4.05
CA SER A 103 13.29 4.74 -5.11
C SER A 103 13.01 3.65 -6.15
N PRO A 104 13.09 3.96 -7.48
CA PRO A 104 12.92 2.96 -8.53
C PRO A 104 13.87 1.78 -8.42
N ASP A 105 15.10 2.01 -7.96
CA ASP A 105 16.16 0.99 -7.86
C ASP A 105 16.13 0.22 -6.53
N ALA A 106 15.26 0.60 -5.58
CA ALA A 106 15.23 -0.03 -4.27
C ALA A 106 14.56 -1.40 -4.31
N THR A 107 15.32 -2.44 -4.01
CA THR A 107 14.81 -3.82 -3.84
C THR A 107 14.02 -3.98 -2.53
N PHE A 108 14.39 -3.19 -1.51
CA PHE A 108 13.77 -3.23 -0.19
C PHE A 108 12.88 -2.01 0.03
N ALA A 109 11.90 -2.17 0.90
CA ALA A 109 11.00 -1.08 1.31
C ALA A 109 11.55 -0.32 2.53
N ASP A 110 12.83 0.06 2.48
CA ASP A 110 13.47 0.78 3.57
C ASP A 110 12.80 2.14 3.79
N GLY A 111 12.52 2.45 5.04
CA GLY A 111 11.79 3.66 5.42
C GLY A 111 10.27 3.59 5.25
N TYR A 112 9.72 2.49 4.74
CA TYR A 112 8.27 2.27 4.76
C TYR A 112 7.81 1.94 6.18
N GLU A 113 6.79 2.63 6.64
CA GLU A 113 6.22 2.45 7.97
C GLU A 113 4.77 1.95 7.89
N PRO A 114 4.27 1.18 8.85
CA PRO A 114 2.86 0.75 8.87
C PRO A 114 1.87 1.91 8.91
N SER A 115 2.30 3.08 9.37
CA SER A 115 1.53 4.33 9.38
C SER A 115 1.60 5.11 8.07
N THR A 116 2.31 4.60 7.05
CA THR A 116 2.40 5.24 5.74
C THR A 116 1.00 5.36 5.12
N ILE A 117 0.59 6.59 4.86
CA ILE A 117 -0.68 6.93 4.23
C ILE A 117 -0.52 7.07 2.71
N VAL A 118 0.60 7.67 2.29
CA VAL A 118 0.88 7.92 0.88
C VAL A 118 2.23 7.31 0.51
N GLN A 119 2.25 6.51 -0.55
CA GLN A 119 3.49 6.10 -1.20
C GLN A 119 3.65 6.86 -2.51
N CYS A 120 4.84 7.42 -2.74
CA CYS A 120 5.19 8.15 -3.94
C CYS A 120 6.24 7.40 -4.76
N ALA A 121 6.09 7.40 -6.08
CA ALA A 121 7.06 6.94 -7.05
C ALA A 121 7.29 8.06 -8.09
N ASP A 122 8.38 8.79 -7.94
CA ASP A 122 8.76 9.79 -8.93
C ASP A 122 9.51 9.12 -10.08
N ASP A 123 9.36 9.67 -11.29
CA ASP A 123 9.96 9.15 -12.53
C ASP A 123 9.59 7.68 -12.83
N PHE A 124 8.38 7.27 -12.48
CA PHE A 124 7.86 5.93 -12.71
C PHE A 124 7.92 5.54 -14.20
N GLY A 125 8.43 4.35 -14.46
CA GLY A 125 8.51 3.80 -15.83
C GLY A 125 9.73 4.26 -16.64
N GLN A 126 10.68 4.96 -16.05
CA GLN A 126 11.92 5.37 -16.75
C GLN A 126 13.04 4.34 -16.68
N THR A 127 12.97 3.40 -15.75
CA THR A 127 13.95 2.32 -15.64
C THR A 127 13.78 1.35 -16.81
N ARG A 128 14.89 0.88 -17.37
CA ARG A 128 14.82 -0.13 -18.43
C ARG A 128 14.21 -1.40 -17.86
N ASP A 129 13.13 -1.83 -18.49
CA ASP A 129 12.47 -3.07 -18.13
C ASP A 129 13.27 -4.26 -18.68
N VAL A 130 13.71 -5.13 -17.77
CA VAL A 130 14.46 -6.37 -18.12
C VAL A 130 13.57 -7.55 -17.75
N ALA A 131 13.26 -8.38 -18.72
CA ALA A 131 12.48 -9.60 -18.52
C ALA A 131 13.13 -10.50 -17.44
N GLY A 132 12.34 -10.94 -16.47
CA GLY A 132 12.81 -11.81 -15.37
C GLY A 132 13.43 -11.07 -14.18
N MET A 133 13.47 -9.76 -14.16
CA MET A 133 13.96 -8.99 -13.02
C MET A 133 12.95 -9.09 -11.86
N VAL A 134 13.40 -9.64 -10.74
CA VAL A 134 12.59 -9.74 -9.52
C VAL A 134 12.48 -8.35 -8.87
N GLY A 135 11.27 -7.97 -8.47
CA GLY A 135 11.04 -6.72 -7.72
C GLY A 135 10.98 -5.46 -8.57
N ASN A 136 10.59 -5.59 -9.85
CA ASN A 136 10.42 -4.42 -10.70
C ASN A 136 9.26 -3.53 -10.21
N GLU A 137 9.33 -2.24 -10.57
CA GLU A 137 8.38 -1.22 -10.14
C GLU A 137 6.93 -1.49 -10.60
N TYR A 138 6.74 -2.11 -11.77
CA TYR A 138 5.42 -2.42 -12.33
C TYR A 138 4.69 -3.49 -11.54
N ASN A 139 5.39 -4.58 -11.18
CA ASN A 139 4.83 -5.61 -10.31
C ASN A 139 4.52 -5.08 -8.92
N HIS A 140 5.37 -4.18 -8.40
CA HIS A 140 5.08 -3.51 -7.14
C HIS A 140 3.75 -2.75 -7.19
N VAL A 141 3.50 -1.95 -8.24
CA VAL A 141 2.24 -1.21 -8.41
C VAL A 141 1.04 -2.15 -8.46
N ILE A 142 1.13 -3.24 -9.22
CA ILE A 142 0.03 -4.21 -9.35
C ILE A 142 -0.35 -4.79 -7.98
N HIS A 143 0.63 -5.12 -7.14
CA HIS A 143 0.38 -5.66 -5.81
C HIS A 143 0.03 -4.59 -4.78
N ALA A 144 0.67 -3.42 -4.84
CA ALA A 144 0.41 -2.30 -3.94
C ALA A 144 -1.01 -1.76 -4.08
N ILE A 145 -1.56 -1.75 -5.30
CA ILE A 145 -2.92 -1.26 -5.58
C ILE A 145 -3.95 -2.42 -5.63
N ALA A 146 -3.67 -3.54 -5.01
CA ALA A 146 -4.64 -4.63 -4.90
C ALA A 146 -5.33 -4.60 -3.54
N PRO A 147 -6.56 -5.13 -3.40
CA PRO A 147 -7.27 -5.19 -2.12
C PRO A 147 -6.70 -6.28 -1.19
N PHE A 148 -5.80 -7.12 -1.68
CA PHE A 148 -5.24 -8.24 -0.93
C PHE A 148 -3.99 -7.86 -0.16
N THR A 149 -3.67 -8.66 0.84
CA THR A 149 -2.43 -8.54 1.60
C THR A 149 -1.21 -8.55 0.68
N TYR A 150 -0.35 -7.56 0.84
CA TYR A 150 0.92 -7.48 0.13
C TYR A 150 2.07 -7.31 1.12
N ASN A 151 2.93 -8.33 1.21
CA ASN A 151 4.11 -8.32 2.05
C ASN A 151 5.26 -7.62 1.33
N LEU A 152 5.83 -6.61 1.96
CA LEU A 152 6.96 -5.85 1.43
C LEU A 152 8.28 -6.53 1.79
N ASN A 153 9.24 -6.46 0.86
CA ASN A 153 10.61 -6.90 1.14
C ASN A 153 11.27 -5.94 2.13
N ALA A 154 11.66 -6.45 3.29
CA ALA A 154 12.43 -5.69 4.28
C ALA A 154 13.90 -6.13 4.25
N ALA A 155 14.84 -5.18 4.35
CA ALA A 155 16.26 -5.48 4.47
C ALA A 155 16.59 -6.05 5.86
N ALA A 156 15.99 -5.51 6.92
CA ALA A 156 16.16 -6.00 8.27
C ALA A 156 15.54 -7.39 8.46
N LEU A 157 16.30 -8.32 8.99
CA LEU A 157 15.86 -9.70 9.23
C LEU A 157 14.64 -9.76 10.17
N GLU A 158 14.57 -8.83 11.10
CA GLU A 158 13.50 -8.72 12.10
C GLU A 158 12.14 -8.34 11.48
N ASP A 159 12.15 -7.61 10.36
CA ASP A 159 10.98 -7.12 9.66
C ASP A 159 10.53 -8.03 8.51
N LYS A 160 11.33 -9.04 8.15
CA LYS A 160 10.97 -10.00 7.09
C LYS A 160 9.67 -10.72 7.44
N GLY A 161 8.72 -10.69 6.51
CA GLY A 161 7.40 -11.30 6.68
C GLY A 161 6.46 -10.55 7.62
N LYS A 162 6.85 -9.37 8.13
CA LYS A 162 6.05 -8.58 9.09
C LYS A 162 5.69 -7.19 8.57
N LEU A 163 6.26 -6.78 7.44
CA LEU A 163 6.01 -5.48 6.84
C LEU A 163 5.00 -5.61 5.71
N PHE A 164 3.80 -5.09 5.92
CA PHE A 164 2.71 -5.17 4.96
C PHE A 164 2.38 -3.79 4.39
N TYR A 165 2.05 -3.77 3.13
CA TYR A 165 1.64 -2.56 2.43
C TYR A 165 0.25 -2.12 2.89
N GLN A 166 0.13 -0.87 3.36
CA GLN A 166 -1.11 -0.31 3.91
C GLN A 166 -1.41 1.13 3.45
N ALA A 167 -0.62 1.67 2.52
CA ALA A 167 -0.85 3.03 2.05
C ALA A 167 -2.22 3.16 1.38
N LYS A 168 -2.93 4.25 1.69
CA LYS A 168 -4.23 4.58 1.10
C LYS A 168 -4.09 5.11 -0.32
N TYR A 169 -3.01 5.82 -0.59
CA TYR A 169 -2.73 6.44 -1.88
C TYR A 169 -1.37 6.00 -2.42
N PHE A 170 -1.34 5.70 -3.70
CA PHE A 170 -0.12 5.49 -4.46
C PHE A 170 -0.06 6.57 -5.54
N LEU A 171 0.91 7.46 -5.46
CA LEU A 171 1.09 8.55 -6.39
C LEU A 171 2.32 8.29 -7.24
N ALA A 172 2.17 8.30 -8.56
CA ALA A 172 3.28 8.16 -9.49
C ALA A 172 3.38 9.37 -10.41
N SER A 173 4.60 9.85 -10.67
CA SER A 173 4.88 10.75 -11.78
C SER A 173 5.60 10.01 -12.90
N SER A 174 5.35 10.36 -14.17
CA SER A 174 5.98 9.67 -15.31
C SER A 174 6.23 10.60 -16.48
N ASN A 175 7.36 10.39 -17.16
CA ASN A 175 7.64 10.98 -18.45
C ASN A 175 7.18 10.08 -19.63
N CYS A 176 6.67 8.89 -19.35
CA CYS A 176 6.22 7.96 -20.38
C CYS A 176 4.84 8.35 -20.94
N LYS A 177 4.75 8.49 -22.26
CA LYS A 177 3.47 8.68 -22.97
C LYS A 177 2.61 7.41 -22.89
N SER A 178 3.24 6.23 -22.93
CA SER A 178 2.59 4.93 -22.92
C SER A 178 3.49 3.91 -22.24
N PHE A 179 2.89 2.87 -21.67
CA PHE A 179 3.61 1.72 -21.09
C PHE A 179 3.73 0.53 -22.06
N SER A 180 3.46 0.72 -23.35
CA SER A 180 3.55 -0.35 -24.36
C SER A 180 4.95 -0.98 -24.49
N HIS A 181 5.98 -0.31 -23.98
CA HIS A 181 7.37 -0.79 -23.95
C HIS A 181 7.66 -1.78 -22.83
N VAL A 182 6.76 -1.93 -21.86
CA VAL A 182 6.96 -2.81 -20.70
C VAL A 182 6.86 -4.27 -21.12
N GLN A 183 7.91 -5.05 -20.83
CA GLN A 183 8.03 -6.46 -21.20
C GLN A 183 7.94 -7.43 -20.01
N SER A 184 8.13 -6.94 -18.81
CA SER A 184 8.07 -7.75 -17.58
C SER A 184 6.67 -8.16 -17.16
N ILE A 185 5.65 -7.54 -17.75
CA ILE A 185 4.23 -7.82 -17.48
C ILE A 185 3.58 -8.33 -18.75
N THR A 186 2.97 -9.50 -18.66
CA THR A 186 2.28 -10.14 -19.81
C THR A 186 1.06 -9.34 -20.28
N ASN A 187 0.36 -8.70 -19.35
CA ASN A 187 -0.83 -7.92 -19.65
C ASN A 187 -0.70 -6.50 -19.09
N ILE A 188 -0.37 -5.56 -19.96
CA ILE A 188 -0.18 -4.16 -19.60
C ILE A 188 -1.47 -3.49 -19.08
N GLU A 189 -2.63 -3.94 -19.53
CA GLU A 189 -3.93 -3.46 -19.04
C GLU A 189 -4.09 -3.72 -17.53
N ALA A 190 -3.43 -4.77 -17.01
CA ALA A 190 -3.43 -5.03 -15.57
C ALA A 190 -2.69 -3.94 -14.78
N LEU A 191 -1.69 -3.28 -15.36
CA LEU A 191 -1.01 -2.12 -14.77
C LEU A 191 -1.86 -0.86 -14.91
N ILE A 192 -2.30 -0.56 -16.14
CA ILE A 192 -3.02 0.69 -16.47
C ILE A 192 -4.28 0.84 -15.61
N ARG A 193 -5.06 -0.22 -15.46
CA ARG A 193 -6.29 -0.20 -14.64
C ARG A 193 -6.06 0.06 -13.15
N ARG A 194 -4.82 -0.03 -12.66
CA ARG A 194 -4.48 0.29 -11.26
C ARG A 194 -4.45 1.80 -11.01
N PHE A 195 -4.28 2.59 -12.05
CA PHE A 195 -4.33 4.04 -11.93
C PHE A 195 -5.76 4.53 -12.12
N HIS A 196 -6.40 4.87 -11.02
CA HIS A 196 -7.80 5.29 -10.98
C HIS A 196 -7.98 6.74 -11.41
N VAL A 197 -6.92 7.53 -11.25
CA VAL A 197 -6.80 8.89 -11.78
C VAL A 197 -5.52 8.92 -12.61
N ASP A 198 -5.67 9.08 -13.91
CA ASP A 198 -4.57 9.17 -14.88
C ASP A 198 -4.69 10.50 -15.63
N VAL A 199 -3.69 11.36 -15.46
CA VAL A 199 -3.70 12.71 -16.00
C VAL A 199 -2.39 13.06 -16.67
N VAL A 200 -2.45 13.88 -17.71
CA VAL A 200 -1.28 14.53 -18.31
C VAL A 200 -1.22 15.97 -17.80
N GLN A 201 -0.22 16.24 -16.99
CA GLN A 201 0.08 17.58 -16.49
C GLN A 201 0.90 18.36 -17.53
N THR A 202 0.48 19.57 -17.81
CA THR A 202 1.19 20.46 -18.73
C THR A 202 1.03 21.91 -18.28
N ILE A 203 1.73 22.82 -18.94
CA ILE A 203 1.66 24.25 -18.71
C ILE A 203 0.56 24.82 -19.60
N LYS A 204 -0.27 25.72 -19.07
CA LYS A 204 -1.30 26.42 -19.85
C LYS A 204 -0.67 27.20 -20.99
N PRO A 205 -1.30 27.27 -22.17
CA PRO A 205 -0.73 27.92 -23.36
C PRO A 205 -0.22 29.34 -23.15
N GLU A 206 -0.92 30.14 -22.32
CA GLU A 206 -0.57 31.53 -22.02
C GLU A 206 0.76 31.68 -21.25
N PHE A 207 1.22 30.63 -20.57
CA PHE A 207 2.48 30.62 -19.83
C PHE A 207 3.60 29.86 -20.55
N CYS A 208 3.33 29.36 -21.77
CA CYS A 208 4.30 28.66 -22.59
C CYS A 208 5.19 29.60 -23.36
N THR A 209 6.44 29.16 -23.65
CA THR A 209 7.29 29.83 -24.63
C THR A 209 6.57 29.85 -25.99
N PRO A 210 6.77 30.92 -26.83
CA PRO A 210 6.11 31.05 -28.14
C PRO A 210 6.28 29.80 -29.02
N GLU A 211 7.45 29.17 -28.96
CA GLU A 211 7.83 28.03 -29.81
C GLU A 211 7.10 26.75 -29.41
N THR A 212 6.65 26.66 -28.15
CA THR A 212 6.02 25.44 -27.62
C THR A 212 4.52 25.56 -27.31
N ARG A 213 3.98 26.80 -27.46
CA ARG A 213 2.58 27.13 -27.12
C ARG A 213 1.58 26.29 -27.91
N ASP A 214 1.77 26.22 -29.22
CA ASP A 214 0.84 25.53 -30.15
C ASP A 214 1.28 24.10 -30.47
N GLY A 215 2.31 23.61 -29.75
CA GLY A 215 2.83 22.26 -29.91
C GLY A 215 2.03 21.20 -29.14
N ASP A 216 2.46 19.94 -29.27
CA ASP A 216 1.95 18.83 -28.47
C ASP A 216 2.08 19.17 -26.98
N VAL A 217 1.08 18.82 -26.18
CA VAL A 217 1.01 19.03 -24.72
C VAL A 217 2.28 18.54 -23.99
N TRP A 218 2.96 17.53 -24.53
CA TRP A 218 4.23 16.99 -24.00
C TRP A 218 5.44 17.89 -24.27
N SER A 219 5.37 18.76 -25.26
CA SER A 219 6.46 19.63 -25.66
C SER A 219 6.43 21.01 -25.00
N ARG A 220 5.34 21.36 -24.33
CA ARG A 220 5.16 22.67 -23.70
C ARG A 220 6.22 22.96 -22.67
N ARG A 221 6.75 24.19 -22.69
CA ARG A 221 7.78 24.69 -21.76
C ARG A 221 7.36 26.03 -21.20
N HIS A 222 7.62 26.22 -19.92
CA HIS A 222 7.30 27.48 -19.24
C HIS A 222 8.21 28.62 -19.77
N MET A 223 7.63 29.81 -19.96
CA MET A 223 8.37 31.01 -20.43
C MET A 223 9.46 31.43 -19.46
N THR A 224 9.23 31.25 -18.17
CA THR A 224 10.16 31.62 -17.11
C THR A 224 10.56 30.41 -16.32
N VAL A 225 11.87 30.12 -16.27
CA VAL A 225 12.37 29.08 -15.34
C VAL A 225 12.19 29.63 -13.92
N LYS A 226 11.17 29.16 -13.21
CA LYS A 226 10.95 29.52 -11.81
C LYS A 226 11.76 28.59 -10.93
N GLU A 227 12.79 29.09 -10.30
CA GLU A 227 13.50 28.36 -9.26
C GLU A 227 12.61 28.26 -8.00
N GLY A 228 12.16 27.06 -7.69
CA GLY A 228 11.64 26.68 -6.37
C GLY A 228 10.18 27.03 -6.06
N SER A 229 9.45 27.80 -6.85
CA SER A 229 8.03 28.05 -6.62
C SER A 229 7.19 27.89 -7.88
N ILE A 230 6.09 27.15 -7.76
CA ILE A 230 5.12 26.95 -8.82
C ILE A 230 3.79 27.57 -8.40
N ASN A 231 3.12 28.24 -9.32
CA ASN A 231 1.72 28.57 -9.19
C ASN A 231 0.90 27.50 -9.91
N PHE A 232 0.09 26.76 -9.18
CA PHE A 232 -0.77 25.71 -9.76
C PHE A 232 -1.78 26.27 -10.77
N ASP A 233 -2.11 27.57 -10.70
CA ASP A 233 -2.97 28.25 -11.68
C ASP A 233 -2.33 28.34 -13.09
N GLU A 234 -1.02 28.14 -13.21
CA GLU A 234 -0.27 28.14 -14.47
C GLU A 234 -0.28 26.76 -15.15
N LEU A 235 -0.78 25.74 -14.44
CA LEU A 235 -0.87 24.36 -14.89
C LEU A 235 -2.29 23.97 -15.26
N GLU A 236 -2.36 22.96 -16.14
CA GLU A 236 -3.60 22.25 -16.45
C GLU A 236 -3.35 20.74 -16.46
N TRP A 237 -4.38 19.98 -16.15
CA TRP A 237 -4.36 18.53 -16.13
C TRP A 237 -5.37 18.00 -17.14
N HIS A 238 -4.89 17.24 -18.10
CA HIS A 238 -5.75 16.56 -19.06
C HIS A 238 -6.04 15.16 -18.53
N VAL A 239 -7.29 14.86 -18.23
CA VAL A 239 -7.72 13.51 -17.87
C VAL A 239 -7.57 12.64 -19.10
N VAL A 240 -6.92 11.50 -18.93
CA VAL A 240 -6.62 10.60 -20.05
C VAL A 240 -7.02 9.17 -19.73
N LYS A 241 -7.22 8.40 -20.80
CA LYS A 241 -7.37 6.95 -20.73
C LYS A 241 -6.44 6.32 -21.76
N GLU A 242 -5.54 5.45 -21.29
CA GLU A 242 -4.70 4.65 -22.19
C GLU A 242 -5.46 3.40 -22.63
N VAL A 243 -5.58 3.22 -23.94
CA VAL A 243 -6.19 2.04 -24.56
C VAL A 243 -5.26 1.54 -25.66
N ALA A 244 -4.86 0.30 -25.59
CA ALA A 244 -3.94 -0.32 -26.54
C ALA A 244 -2.67 0.53 -26.82
N GLY A 245 -2.10 1.13 -25.78
CA GLY A 245 -0.90 1.95 -25.88
C GLY A 245 -1.11 3.38 -26.42
N THR A 246 -2.35 3.78 -26.67
CA THR A 246 -2.70 5.13 -27.14
C THR A 246 -3.44 5.90 -26.05
N LEU A 247 -3.01 7.15 -25.80
CA LEU A 247 -3.69 8.05 -24.87
C LEU A 247 -4.87 8.75 -25.55
N HIS A 248 -6.03 8.63 -24.91
CA HIS A 248 -7.24 9.34 -25.30
C HIS A 248 -7.50 10.45 -24.28
N PHE A 249 -7.42 11.69 -24.73
CA PHE A 249 -7.69 12.88 -23.92
C PHE A 249 -9.20 13.06 -23.78
N GLN A 250 -9.67 13.26 -22.54
CA GLN A 250 -11.10 13.37 -22.22
C GLN A 250 -11.50 14.81 -21.93
N GLU A 251 -10.91 15.41 -20.90
CA GLU A 251 -11.24 16.74 -20.42
C GLU A 251 -10.04 17.39 -19.75
N ILE A 252 -10.10 18.73 -19.59
CA ILE A 252 -9.08 19.52 -18.90
C ILE A 252 -9.66 19.93 -17.56
N ILE A 253 -8.90 19.76 -16.48
CA ILE A 253 -9.27 20.08 -15.12
C ILE A 253 -8.23 20.97 -14.45
N ASP A 254 -8.60 21.65 -13.40
CA ASP A 254 -7.71 22.39 -12.52
C ASP A 254 -7.18 21.54 -11.36
N PHE A 255 -6.29 22.12 -10.53
CA PHE A 255 -5.72 21.44 -9.37
C PHE A 255 -6.77 21.05 -8.33
N GLY A 256 -7.75 21.91 -8.08
CA GLY A 256 -8.81 21.66 -7.11
C GLY A 256 -9.65 20.47 -7.53
N GLU A 257 -10.02 20.39 -8.80
CA GLU A 257 -10.78 19.27 -9.36
C GLU A 257 -9.97 17.97 -9.37
N LEU A 258 -8.66 18.04 -9.68
CA LEU A 258 -7.76 16.88 -9.56
C LEU A 258 -7.79 16.30 -8.14
N VAL A 259 -7.65 17.15 -7.11
CA VAL A 259 -7.70 16.72 -5.70
C VAL A 259 -9.06 16.07 -5.37
N GLN A 260 -10.17 16.70 -5.80
CA GLN A 260 -11.51 16.14 -5.56
C GLN A 260 -11.70 14.78 -6.21
N ARG A 261 -11.19 14.58 -7.43
CA ARG A 261 -11.23 13.26 -8.12
C ARG A 261 -10.45 12.19 -7.37
N ILE A 262 -9.28 12.51 -6.87
CA ILE A 262 -8.48 11.58 -6.08
C ILE A 262 -9.23 11.18 -4.81
N ILE A 263 -9.82 12.16 -4.11
CA ILE A 263 -10.61 11.91 -2.89
C ILE A 263 -11.82 11.05 -3.21
N ALA A 264 -12.60 11.39 -4.22
CA ALA A 264 -13.79 10.64 -4.64
C ALA A 264 -13.45 9.21 -5.06
N ALA A 265 -12.31 9.02 -5.75
CA ALA A 265 -11.82 7.71 -6.10
C ALA A 265 -11.49 6.87 -4.86
N HIS A 266 -10.91 7.46 -3.81
CA HIS A 266 -10.65 6.76 -2.55
C HIS A 266 -11.93 6.40 -1.80
N GLU A 267 -12.85 7.34 -1.64
CA GLU A 267 -14.14 7.12 -0.97
C GLU A 267 -14.99 6.04 -1.68
N LEU A 268 -14.88 5.94 -3.01
CA LEU A 268 -15.51 4.86 -3.76
C LEU A 268 -14.94 3.48 -3.38
N ARG A 269 -13.61 3.38 -3.18
CA ARG A 269 -12.95 2.13 -2.78
C ARG A 269 -13.27 1.73 -1.36
N GLU A 270 -13.36 2.68 -0.45
CA GLU A 270 -13.84 2.41 0.91
C GLU A 270 -15.28 1.87 0.91
N ARG A 271 -16.15 2.39 0.04
CA ARG A 271 -17.53 1.87 -0.12
C ARG A 271 -17.53 0.47 -0.72
N HIS A 272 -16.71 0.22 -1.76
CA HIS A 272 -16.60 -1.11 -2.37
C HIS A 272 -16.07 -2.14 -1.38
N PHE A 273 -15.08 -1.77 -0.57
CA PHE A 273 -14.54 -2.66 0.45
C PHE A 273 -15.62 -3.05 1.47
N ARG A 274 -16.37 -2.10 2.00
CA ARG A 274 -17.48 -2.37 2.93
C ARG A 274 -18.53 -3.29 2.31
N TYR A 275 -18.96 -2.98 1.08
CA TYR A 275 -19.91 -3.81 0.35
C TYR A 275 -19.39 -5.24 0.13
N ASN A 276 -18.11 -5.40 -0.21
CA ASN A 276 -17.51 -6.72 -0.39
C ASN A 276 -17.47 -7.51 0.92
N CYS A 277 -17.14 -6.87 2.06
CA CYS A 277 -17.18 -7.52 3.37
C CYS A 277 -18.61 -8.01 3.70
N GLU A 278 -19.62 -7.15 3.54
CA GLU A 278 -21.01 -7.52 3.75
C GLU A 278 -21.46 -8.67 2.82
N THR A 279 -21.00 -8.66 1.58
CA THR A 279 -21.29 -9.73 0.61
C THR A 279 -20.66 -11.04 1.04
N ILE A 280 -19.38 -11.04 1.47
CA ILE A 280 -18.67 -12.23 1.93
C ILE A 280 -19.37 -12.82 3.16
N GLU A 281 -19.71 -11.97 4.15
CA GLU A 281 -20.47 -12.41 5.33
C GLU A 281 -21.82 -13.03 4.95
N SER A 282 -22.49 -12.49 3.94
CA SER A 282 -23.78 -13.05 3.46
C SER A 282 -23.63 -14.44 2.82
N LEU A 283 -22.42 -14.80 2.38
CA LEU A 283 -22.13 -16.10 1.77
C LEU A 283 -21.74 -17.17 2.78
N ASP A 284 -21.59 -16.85 4.07
CA ASP A 284 -21.14 -17.79 5.09
C ASP A 284 -22.02 -19.04 5.17
N HIS A 285 -23.32 -18.92 4.87
CA HIS A 285 -24.22 -20.06 4.85
C HIS A 285 -23.87 -21.12 3.77
N PHE A 286 -23.22 -20.71 2.66
CA PHE A 286 -22.72 -21.67 1.64
C PHE A 286 -21.49 -22.45 2.12
N PHE A 287 -20.71 -21.85 3.03
CA PHE A 287 -19.49 -22.41 3.57
C PHE A 287 -19.69 -23.00 4.96
N ALA A 288 -20.89 -22.84 5.53
CA ALA A 288 -21.23 -23.47 6.79
C ALA A 288 -21.00 -24.98 6.67
N LYS A 289 -20.21 -25.54 7.59
CA LYS A 289 -20.11 -27.01 7.68
C LYS A 289 -21.52 -27.56 7.79
N PRO A 290 -21.88 -28.63 7.04
CA PRO A 290 -23.15 -29.30 7.26
C PRO A 290 -23.23 -29.59 8.76
N GLN A 291 -24.37 -29.23 9.39
CA GLN A 291 -24.61 -29.62 10.78
C GLN A 291 -24.39 -31.12 10.83
N MET A 292 -23.29 -31.51 11.43
CA MET A 292 -23.06 -32.92 11.71
C MET A 292 -24.22 -33.31 12.60
N SER A 293 -24.89 -34.41 12.21
CA SER A 293 -26.03 -34.97 12.93
C SER A 293 -25.86 -34.81 14.44
N ASP A 294 -26.95 -34.58 15.16
CA ASP A 294 -27.07 -34.47 16.64
C ASP A 294 -26.51 -35.67 17.39
N ASP A 295 -25.38 -36.19 16.97
CA ASP A 295 -24.65 -37.24 17.66
C ASP A 295 -23.65 -36.57 18.62
N PRO A 296 -23.94 -36.53 19.94
CA PRO A 296 -23.10 -35.90 20.95
C PRO A 296 -21.67 -36.48 20.98
N GLU A 297 -21.48 -37.71 20.52
CA GLU A 297 -20.16 -38.33 20.45
C GLU A 297 -19.33 -37.78 19.29
N LEU A 298 -19.98 -37.36 18.22
CA LEU A 298 -19.31 -36.75 17.06
C LEU A 298 -18.95 -35.27 17.31
N GLU A 299 -19.79 -34.53 18.04
CA GLU A 299 -19.47 -33.17 18.50
C GLU A 299 -18.29 -33.16 19.48
N ALA A 300 -18.26 -34.11 20.42
CA ALA A 300 -17.12 -34.29 21.32
C ALA A 300 -15.83 -34.68 20.60
N TYR A 301 -15.91 -35.27 19.40
CA TYR A 301 -14.77 -35.61 18.58
C TYR A 301 -14.16 -34.38 17.88
N VAL A 302 -14.98 -33.43 17.47
CA VAL A 302 -14.51 -32.17 16.82
C VAL A 302 -13.87 -31.22 17.84
N ASP A 303 -14.37 -31.23 19.09
CA ASP A 303 -13.86 -30.39 20.18
C ASP A 303 -12.70 -31.03 20.99
N CYS A 304 -12.39 -32.31 20.74
CA CYS A 304 -11.24 -32.95 21.37
C CYS A 304 -9.91 -32.39 20.77
N THR A 305 -9.38 -31.37 21.38
CA THR A 305 -7.93 -31.24 21.49
C THR A 305 -7.39 -32.56 22.05
N PHE A 306 -6.47 -33.22 21.38
CA PHE A 306 -5.81 -34.52 21.59
C PHE A 306 -5.46 -34.94 23.05
N ARG A 307 -6.28 -34.62 24.03
CA ARG A 307 -6.10 -34.99 25.43
C ARG A 307 -6.97 -36.16 25.75
N GLU A 308 -6.36 -37.34 25.78
CA GLU A 308 -6.85 -38.57 26.37
C GLU A 308 -8.04 -39.27 25.66
N ILE A 309 -7.79 -39.74 24.44
CA ILE A 309 -8.64 -40.82 23.89
C ILE A 309 -8.43 -42.07 24.74
N LYS A 310 -9.45 -42.44 25.51
CA LYS A 310 -9.38 -43.66 26.32
C LYS A 310 -9.21 -44.89 25.44
N PRO A 311 -8.23 -45.80 25.73
CA PRO A 311 -8.05 -47.02 24.98
C PRO A 311 -9.34 -47.86 24.95
N GLY A 312 -9.73 -48.36 23.77
CA GLY A 312 -10.96 -49.16 23.57
C GLY A 312 -12.24 -48.34 23.39
N SER A 313 -12.16 -46.99 23.42
CA SER A 313 -13.33 -46.11 23.18
C SER A 313 -13.77 -46.09 21.71
N TYR A 314 -15.05 -45.74 21.50
CA TYR A 314 -15.59 -45.48 20.16
C TYR A 314 -14.74 -44.47 19.38
N LEU A 315 -14.25 -43.42 20.07
CA LEU A 315 -13.40 -42.38 19.50
C LEU A 315 -12.05 -42.94 19.02
N GLU A 316 -11.41 -43.88 19.74
CA GLU A 316 -10.18 -44.53 19.29
C GLU A 316 -10.43 -45.35 18.02
N LYS A 317 -11.54 -46.07 17.95
CA LYS A 317 -11.93 -46.87 16.80
C LYS A 317 -12.12 -45.98 15.55
N ARG A 318 -12.87 -44.88 15.71
CA ARG A 318 -13.11 -43.91 14.63
C ARG A 318 -11.85 -43.18 14.20
N PHE A 319 -10.98 -42.81 15.13
CA PHE A 319 -9.69 -42.21 14.81
C PHE A 319 -8.83 -43.18 13.97
N LYS A 320 -8.75 -44.45 14.35
CA LYS A 320 -8.04 -45.47 13.58
C LYS A 320 -8.64 -45.66 12.17
N GLU A 321 -9.96 -45.63 12.06
CA GLU A 321 -10.64 -45.70 10.75
C GLU A 321 -10.30 -44.50 9.85
N LEU A 322 -10.33 -43.28 10.42
CA LEU A 322 -9.98 -42.03 9.69
C LEU A 322 -8.52 -41.99 9.30
N VAL A 323 -7.60 -42.36 10.19
CA VAL A 323 -6.18 -42.44 9.90
C VAL A 323 -5.91 -43.46 8.79
N SER A 324 -6.55 -44.63 8.87
CA SER A 324 -6.48 -45.69 7.85
C SER A 324 -7.04 -45.22 6.51
N PHE A 325 -8.14 -44.46 6.50
CA PHE A 325 -8.74 -43.90 5.30
C PHE A 325 -7.79 -42.86 4.64
N HIS A 326 -7.23 -41.95 5.44
CA HIS A 326 -6.27 -40.97 4.92
C HIS A 326 -4.98 -41.63 4.43
N TYR A 327 -4.43 -42.60 5.12
CA TYR A 327 -3.24 -43.35 4.64
C TYR A 327 -3.53 -44.07 3.34
N SER A 328 -4.69 -44.70 3.17
CA SER A 328 -5.09 -45.34 1.93
C SER A 328 -5.34 -44.37 0.78
N TYR A 329 -5.66 -43.12 1.08
CA TYR A 329 -5.89 -42.06 0.09
C TYR A 329 -4.56 -41.47 -0.39
N PHE A 330 -3.59 -41.24 0.50
CA PHE A 330 -2.28 -40.72 0.15
C PHE A 330 -1.44 -41.74 -0.63
N ASN A 331 -1.50 -43.04 -0.29
CA ASN A 331 -0.76 -44.11 -1.01
C ASN A 331 -1.36 -44.45 -2.40
N LYS A 332 -2.45 -43.82 -2.82
CA LYS A 332 -2.99 -43.95 -4.19
C LYS A 332 -2.42 -42.93 -5.18
N PHE A 333 -1.61 -42.00 -4.72
CA PHE A 333 -1.01 -40.97 -5.54
C PHE A 333 0.54 -41.00 -5.54
N GLU A 334 1.17 -41.99 -4.93
CA GLU A 334 2.54 -42.43 -5.20
C GLU A 334 2.51 -43.56 -6.24
#